data_5b05abf1413306ff18da128332f8c3e4
#
_entry.id   5b05abf1413306ff18da128332f8c3e4
#
_cell.length_a   1.000
_cell.length_b   1.000
_cell.length_c   1.000
_cell.angle_alpha   90.00
_cell.angle_beta   90.00
_cell.angle_gamma   90.00
#
_symmetry.space_group_name_H-M   'P 1'
#
loop_
_entity.id
_entity.type
_entity.pdbx_description
1 polymer ?
#
loop_
_entity_poly.entity_id
_entity_poly.type
_entity_poly.pdbx_seq_one_letter_code
_entity_poly.pdbx_strand_id
1 'polypeptide(L)'
;MSKNKTGNFFALIAILIAGFSIIKWKEYERKVLLEIKKSSSASVIEEIKPSPEIITKVSLLEKMATKEREKIRVMVEHDNSPLTTTYPMILDATTSYDPDVGDEIQYTWQQISGPKIELRPNPFVGKVSFEGEAGEYTFELTISDNYGAQAKTIKTVVIEPEPNAVPVIDMKVRQGSELN
;
A
#
# COMPACT_ATOMS: atom_id res chain seq x y z
N MET A 1 49.89 42.65 -58.71
CA MET A 1 49.27 41.71 -57.78
C MET A 1 48.31 42.48 -56.90
N SER A 2 47.04 42.59 -57.34
CA SER A 2 45.95 43.13 -56.52
C SER A 2 45.03 42.01 -56.22
N LYS A 3 45.15 41.40 -55.04
CA LYS A 3 44.34 40.32 -54.59
C LYS A 3 43.66 40.63 -53.24
N ASN A 4 42.33 40.47 -53.23
CA ASN A 4 41.47 40.20 -52.14
C ASN A 4 41.06 41.24 -51.07
N LYS A 5 40.96 42.54 -51.45
CA LYS A 5 40.28 43.49 -50.55
C LYS A 5 38.75 43.34 -50.52
N THR A 6 38.11 42.88 -51.60
CA THR A 6 36.69 42.69 -51.74
C THR A 6 36.20 41.44 -51.01
N GLY A 7 36.94 40.32 -51.01
CA GLY A 7 36.55 39.07 -50.29
C GLY A 7 36.49 39.24 -48.77
N ASN A 8 37.43 39.97 -48.19
CA ASN A 8 37.47 40.27 -46.77
C ASN A 8 36.34 41.22 -46.36
N PHE A 9 35.90 42.12 -47.21
CA PHE A 9 34.78 43.02 -46.95
C PHE A 9 33.46 42.27 -46.89
N PHE A 10 33.18 41.33 -47.79
CA PHE A 10 31.96 40.48 -47.75
C PHE A 10 31.98 39.54 -46.59
N ALA A 11 33.10 38.95 -46.17
CA ALA A 11 33.28 38.14 -45.03
C ALA A 11 32.94 38.90 -43.72
N LEU A 12 33.41 40.13 -43.58
CA LEU A 12 33.09 41.00 -42.45
C LEU A 12 31.58 41.33 -42.35
N ILE A 13 30.95 41.62 -43.49
CA ILE A 13 29.48 41.87 -43.53
C ILE A 13 28.70 40.62 -43.13
N ALA A 14 29.12 39.46 -43.63
CA ALA A 14 28.44 38.18 -43.25
C ALA A 14 28.56 37.91 -41.75
N ILE A 15 29.71 38.17 -41.13
CA ILE A 15 29.92 38.02 -39.69
C ILE A 15 29.04 39.00 -38.89
N LEU A 16 28.94 40.24 -39.34
CA LEU A 16 28.09 41.25 -38.71
C LEU A 16 26.61 40.91 -38.80
N ILE A 17 26.14 40.40 -39.93
CA ILE A 17 24.75 39.94 -40.10
C ILE A 17 24.48 38.75 -39.24
N ALA A 18 25.40 37.77 -39.19
CA ALA A 18 25.24 36.58 -38.31
C ALA A 18 25.22 36.99 -36.83
N GLY A 19 26.12 37.89 -36.42
CA GLY A 19 26.14 38.41 -35.05
C GLY A 19 24.86 39.15 -34.67
N PHE A 20 24.36 40.01 -35.58
CA PHE A 20 23.08 40.70 -35.37
C PHE A 20 21.88 39.73 -35.28
N SER A 21 21.86 38.70 -36.11
CA SER A 21 20.83 37.67 -36.08
C SER A 21 20.83 36.88 -34.75
N ILE A 22 22.02 36.56 -34.23
CA ILE A 22 22.17 35.86 -32.94
C ILE A 22 21.67 36.74 -31.79
N ILE A 23 21.99 38.05 -31.83
CA ILE A 23 21.53 39.00 -30.80
C ILE A 23 19.99 39.11 -30.82
N LYS A 24 19.40 39.24 -32.03
CA LYS A 24 17.95 39.29 -32.20
C LYS A 24 17.25 38.01 -31.78
N TRP A 25 17.87 36.86 -32.06
CA TRP A 25 17.36 35.55 -31.60
C TRP A 25 17.37 35.46 -30.08
N LYS A 26 18.45 35.84 -29.41
CA LYS A 26 18.51 35.85 -27.94
C LYS A 26 17.50 36.82 -27.29
N GLU A 27 17.24 37.94 -27.94
CA GLU A 27 16.23 38.90 -27.49
C GLU A 27 14.81 38.33 -27.64
N TYR A 28 14.54 37.59 -28.71
CA TYR A 28 13.30 36.88 -28.94
C TYR A 28 13.10 35.76 -27.93
N GLU A 29 14.10 34.88 -27.72
CA GLU A 29 14.05 33.82 -26.70
C GLU A 29 13.74 34.38 -25.30
N ARG A 30 14.39 35.47 -24.94
CA ARG A 30 14.17 36.12 -23.63
C ARG A 30 12.74 36.64 -23.49
N LYS A 31 12.16 37.19 -24.54
CA LYS A 31 10.75 37.62 -24.54
C LYS A 31 9.77 36.45 -24.42
N VAL A 32 10.00 35.41 -25.18
CA VAL A 32 9.19 34.19 -25.12
C VAL A 32 9.23 33.53 -23.72
N LEU A 33 10.43 33.42 -23.13
CA LEU A 33 10.61 32.90 -21.78
C LEU A 33 9.92 33.78 -20.72
N LEU A 34 9.93 35.11 -20.90
CA LEU A 34 9.21 36.02 -20.00
C LEU A 34 7.68 35.89 -20.13
N GLU A 35 7.18 35.70 -21.35
CA GLU A 35 5.75 35.44 -21.57
C GLU A 35 5.31 34.10 -21.02
N ILE A 36 6.09 33.04 -21.23
CA ILE A 36 5.82 31.72 -20.64
C ILE A 36 5.84 31.82 -19.11
N LYS A 37 6.80 32.50 -18.53
CA LYS A 37 6.89 32.71 -17.08
C LYS A 37 5.72 33.56 -16.54
N LYS A 38 5.26 34.55 -17.31
CA LYS A 38 4.10 35.38 -16.98
C LYS A 38 2.78 34.62 -17.13
N SER A 39 2.63 33.76 -18.14
CA SER A 39 1.46 32.88 -18.28
C SER A 39 1.45 31.76 -17.27
N SER A 40 2.63 31.18 -16.91
CA SER A 40 2.77 30.21 -15.84
C SER A 40 2.53 30.78 -14.44
N SER A 41 2.82 32.08 -14.24
CA SER A 41 2.47 32.76 -12.97
C SER A 41 1.05 33.34 -12.97
N ALA A 42 0.39 33.42 -14.12
CA ALA A 42 -1.01 33.83 -14.26
C ALA A 42 -2.01 32.65 -14.30
N SER A 43 -1.53 31.39 -14.47
CA SER A 43 -2.26 30.23 -13.96
C SER A 43 -2.07 30.24 -12.44
N VAL A 44 -2.82 31.10 -11.76
CA VAL A 44 -3.22 30.87 -10.39
C VAL A 44 -3.83 29.47 -10.42
N ILE A 45 -3.06 28.46 -10.01
CA ILE A 45 -3.66 27.32 -9.36
C ILE A 45 -4.29 27.98 -8.15
N GLU A 46 -5.56 28.36 -8.29
CA GLU A 46 -6.43 28.65 -7.18
C GLU A 46 -6.27 27.39 -6.33
N GLU A 47 -5.53 27.49 -5.26
CA GLU A 47 -5.31 26.40 -4.31
C GLU A 47 -6.72 26.11 -3.80
N ILE A 48 -7.37 25.16 -4.46
CA ILE A 48 -8.71 24.71 -4.09
C ILE A 48 -8.51 24.10 -2.72
N LYS A 49 -8.63 24.95 -1.68
CA LYS A 49 -8.67 24.48 -0.31
C LYS A 49 -9.82 23.50 -0.24
N PRO A 50 -9.54 22.21 -0.05
CA PRO A 50 -10.61 21.23 -0.02
C PRO A 50 -11.58 21.63 1.09
N SER A 51 -12.88 21.54 0.79
CA SER A 51 -13.94 21.79 1.76
C SER A 51 -13.67 20.99 3.05
N PRO A 52 -13.97 21.52 4.24
CA PRO A 52 -13.86 20.79 5.51
C PRO A 52 -14.50 19.39 5.47
N GLU A 53 -15.60 19.23 4.74
CA GLU A 53 -16.24 17.92 4.50
C GLU A 53 -15.34 16.95 3.71
N ILE A 54 -14.63 17.43 2.69
CA ILE A 54 -13.71 16.61 1.88
C ILE A 54 -12.53 16.18 2.74
N ILE A 55 -11.95 17.09 3.52
CA ILE A 55 -10.84 16.80 4.43
C ILE A 55 -11.25 15.73 5.45
N THR A 56 -12.43 15.86 6.05
CA THR A 56 -12.95 14.88 7.02
C THR A 56 -13.17 13.52 6.36
N LYS A 57 -13.72 13.49 5.15
CA LYS A 57 -13.98 12.26 4.39
C LYS A 57 -12.68 11.55 3.98
N VAL A 58 -11.68 12.30 3.51
CA VAL A 58 -10.37 11.78 3.16
C VAL A 58 -9.67 11.20 4.39
N SER A 59 -9.66 11.92 5.52
CA SER A 59 -9.04 11.44 6.76
C SER A 59 -9.73 10.17 7.29
N LEU A 60 -11.04 10.04 7.13
CA LEU A 60 -11.78 8.84 7.50
C LEU A 60 -11.42 7.65 6.59
N LEU A 61 -11.34 7.88 5.28
CA LEU A 61 -10.94 6.85 4.32
C LEU A 61 -9.50 6.39 4.56
N GLU A 62 -8.58 7.30 4.88
CA GLU A 62 -7.20 6.97 5.23
C GLU A 62 -7.12 6.12 6.49
N LYS A 63 -7.88 6.47 7.55
CA LYS A 63 -7.98 5.66 8.77
C LYS A 63 -8.52 4.26 8.49
N MET A 64 -9.57 4.16 7.67
CA MET A 64 -10.13 2.87 7.27
C MET A 64 -9.12 2.04 6.47
N ALA A 65 -8.43 2.65 5.52
CA ALA A 65 -7.39 1.98 4.72
C ALA A 65 -6.21 1.52 5.58
N THR A 66 -5.79 2.32 6.56
CA THR A 66 -4.73 1.94 7.51
C THR A 66 -5.18 0.76 8.37
N LYS A 67 -6.38 0.83 8.94
CA LYS A 67 -6.96 -0.26 9.73
C LYS A 67 -7.08 -1.56 8.93
N GLU A 68 -7.43 -1.46 7.64
CA GLU A 68 -7.53 -2.63 6.77
C GLU A 68 -6.15 -3.24 6.46
N ARG A 69 -5.11 -2.42 6.29
CA ARG A 69 -3.72 -2.88 6.07
C ARG A 69 -3.09 -3.52 7.31
N GLU A 70 -3.55 -3.16 8.50
CA GLU A 70 -3.07 -3.71 9.76
C GLU A 70 -3.65 -5.09 10.08
N LYS A 71 -4.66 -5.54 9.35
CA LYS A 71 -5.24 -6.87 9.50
C LYS A 71 -4.26 -7.95 9.05
N ILE A 72 -4.15 -8.98 9.86
CA ILE A 72 -3.35 -10.18 9.57
C ILE A 72 -4.22 -11.13 8.77
N ARG A 73 -3.94 -11.31 7.48
CA ARG A 73 -4.67 -12.24 6.62
C ARG A 73 -3.99 -13.60 6.61
N VAL A 74 -4.75 -14.62 6.92
CA VAL A 74 -4.31 -16.02 6.90
C VAL A 74 -5.01 -16.71 5.74
N MET A 75 -4.23 -17.15 4.75
CA MET A 75 -4.73 -17.96 3.64
C MET A 75 -4.81 -19.41 4.09
N VAL A 76 -5.94 -20.04 3.85
CA VAL A 76 -6.16 -21.46 4.10
C VAL A 76 -5.77 -22.27 2.88
N GLU A 77 -5.09 -23.38 3.07
CA GLU A 77 -4.75 -24.31 2.00
C GLU A 77 -5.96 -25.18 1.63
N HIS A 78 -6.08 -25.54 0.34
CA HIS A 78 -7.13 -26.43 -0.13
C HIS A 78 -6.87 -27.87 0.37
N ASP A 79 -7.78 -28.41 1.19
CA ASP A 79 -7.61 -29.72 1.82
C ASP A 79 -8.37 -30.85 1.10
N ASN A 80 -9.02 -30.55 -0.03
CA ASN A 80 -9.86 -31.47 -0.81
C ASN A 80 -11.08 -32.01 -0.04
N SER A 81 -11.48 -31.38 1.05
CA SER A 81 -12.64 -31.77 1.87
C SER A 81 -13.69 -30.67 1.91
N PRO A 82 -14.85 -30.84 1.26
CA PRO A 82 -15.92 -29.85 1.37
C PRO A 82 -16.58 -29.82 2.76
N LEU A 83 -16.13 -30.66 3.69
CA LEU A 83 -16.67 -30.77 5.04
C LEU A 83 -15.85 -29.96 6.05
N THR A 84 -14.66 -29.54 5.72
CA THR A 84 -13.82 -28.70 6.58
C THR A 84 -14.33 -27.27 6.56
N THR A 85 -14.83 -26.81 7.70
CA THR A 85 -15.40 -25.46 7.86
C THR A 85 -14.63 -24.60 8.86
N THR A 86 -13.78 -25.21 9.69
CA THR A 86 -13.00 -24.52 10.72
C THR A 86 -11.50 -24.80 10.56
N TYR A 87 -10.70 -23.80 10.87
CA TYR A 87 -9.25 -23.81 10.69
C TYR A 87 -8.54 -23.46 11.99
N PRO A 88 -7.50 -24.22 12.38
CA PRO A 88 -6.74 -23.95 13.59
C PRO A 88 -5.84 -22.71 13.39
N MET A 89 -5.93 -21.76 14.31
CA MET A 89 -5.14 -20.54 14.34
C MET A 89 -4.31 -20.48 15.63
N ILE A 90 -3.13 -19.86 15.55
CA ILE A 90 -2.24 -19.66 16.67
C ILE A 90 -1.97 -18.18 16.84
N LEU A 91 -2.16 -17.67 18.07
CA LEU A 91 -1.71 -16.34 18.48
C LEU A 91 -0.50 -16.53 19.40
N ASP A 92 0.65 -15.98 19.00
CA ASP A 92 1.91 -16.19 19.71
C ASP A 92 2.52 -14.83 20.10
N ALA A 93 2.62 -14.57 21.39
CA ALA A 93 3.22 -13.41 22.00
C ALA A 93 4.40 -13.79 22.92
N THR A 94 4.93 -15.01 22.82
CA THR A 94 5.99 -15.53 23.71
C THR A 94 7.30 -14.78 23.60
N THR A 95 7.49 -13.97 22.56
CA THR A 95 8.67 -13.10 22.39
C THR A 95 8.53 -11.75 23.09
N SER A 96 7.39 -11.49 23.74
CA SER A 96 7.20 -10.29 24.54
C SER A 96 8.08 -10.37 25.80
N TYR A 97 8.60 -9.23 26.22
CA TYR A 97 9.48 -9.13 27.39
C TYR A 97 9.28 -7.80 28.10
N ASP A 98 9.64 -7.75 29.38
CA ASP A 98 9.75 -6.51 30.12
C ASP A 98 11.22 -6.01 30.03
N PRO A 99 11.46 -4.71 29.76
CA PRO A 99 12.81 -4.15 29.73
C PRO A 99 13.48 -4.10 31.11
N ASP A 100 12.70 -4.16 32.18
CA ASP A 100 13.23 -4.16 33.54
C ASP A 100 13.71 -5.57 33.93
N VAL A 101 14.96 -5.63 34.32
CA VAL A 101 15.62 -6.92 34.59
C VAL A 101 15.06 -7.59 35.85
N GLY A 102 14.46 -8.75 35.66
CA GLY A 102 13.93 -9.58 36.74
C GLY A 102 12.40 -9.49 36.89
N ASP A 103 11.73 -8.65 36.09
CA ASP A 103 10.28 -8.57 36.10
C ASP A 103 9.66 -9.72 35.32
N GLU A 104 8.57 -10.26 35.88
CA GLU A 104 7.77 -11.30 35.25
C GLU A 104 6.56 -10.69 34.57
N ILE A 105 6.26 -11.16 33.35
CA ILE A 105 5.11 -10.70 32.59
C ILE A 105 3.96 -11.70 32.63
N GLN A 106 2.75 -11.18 32.68
CA GLN A 106 1.51 -11.93 32.63
C GLN A 106 0.72 -11.53 31.37
N TYR A 107 0.08 -12.51 30.74
CA TYR A 107 -0.70 -12.35 29.54
C TYR A 107 -2.19 -12.39 29.83
N THR A 108 -2.96 -11.57 29.12
CA THR A 108 -4.42 -11.66 29.11
C THR A 108 -4.93 -11.42 27.70
N TRP A 109 -5.47 -12.45 27.08
CA TRP A 109 -6.11 -12.39 25.77
C TRP A 109 -7.62 -12.21 25.93
N GLN A 110 -8.19 -11.31 25.14
CA GLN A 110 -9.62 -11.07 25.07
C GLN A 110 -10.08 -11.00 23.61
N GLN A 111 -11.09 -11.74 23.23
CA GLN A 111 -11.76 -11.56 21.97
C GLN A 111 -12.65 -10.31 22.02
N ILE A 112 -12.43 -9.35 21.10
CA ILE A 112 -13.18 -8.09 21.01
C ILE A 112 -14.32 -8.20 20.01
N SER A 113 -14.11 -8.88 18.88
CA SER A 113 -15.13 -9.06 17.85
C SER A 113 -14.91 -10.33 17.02
N GLY A 114 -15.90 -10.68 16.22
CA GLY A 114 -15.94 -11.87 15.40
C GLY A 114 -16.82 -12.97 15.99
N PRO A 115 -16.99 -14.09 15.26
CA PRO A 115 -17.68 -15.27 15.77
C PRO A 115 -17.04 -15.77 17.06
N LYS A 116 -17.86 -16.18 18.04
CA LYS A 116 -17.36 -16.60 19.34
C LYS A 116 -16.49 -17.86 19.22
N ILE A 117 -15.29 -17.81 19.77
CA ILE A 117 -14.33 -18.92 19.82
C ILE A 117 -13.86 -19.18 21.26
N GLU A 118 -13.18 -20.30 21.45
CA GLU A 118 -12.52 -20.67 22.70
C GLU A 118 -11.01 -20.61 22.52
N LEU A 119 -10.32 -19.88 23.39
CA LEU A 119 -8.85 -19.81 23.41
C LEU A 119 -8.29 -20.97 24.26
N ARG A 120 -7.38 -21.72 23.67
CA ARG A 120 -6.74 -22.87 24.31
C ARG A 120 -5.22 -22.67 24.44
N PRO A 121 -4.59 -23.15 25.54
CA PRO A 121 -5.20 -23.88 26.68
C PRO A 121 -6.05 -23.00 27.59
N ASN A 122 -5.75 -21.68 27.65
CA ASN A 122 -6.50 -20.65 28.38
C ASN A 122 -6.01 -19.26 27.94
N PRO A 123 -6.71 -18.14 28.23
CA PRO A 123 -6.34 -16.81 27.77
C PRO A 123 -5.18 -16.14 28.55
N PHE A 124 -4.54 -16.83 29.49
CA PHE A 124 -3.51 -16.23 30.37
C PHE A 124 -2.10 -16.72 30.08
N VAL A 125 -1.85 -17.27 28.91
CA VAL A 125 -0.54 -17.73 28.47
C VAL A 125 -0.06 -16.96 27.23
N GLY A 126 1.25 -16.90 27.01
CA GLY A 126 1.84 -16.16 25.90
C GLY A 126 1.48 -16.70 24.52
N LYS A 127 1.11 -17.99 24.43
CA LYS A 127 0.73 -18.64 23.17
C LYS A 127 -0.60 -19.33 23.31
N VAL A 128 -1.58 -18.95 22.50
CA VAL A 128 -2.93 -19.54 22.49
C VAL A 128 -3.30 -19.98 21.09
N SER A 129 -4.23 -20.93 21.01
CA SER A 129 -4.82 -21.38 19.76
C SER A 129 -6.34 -21.30 19.82
N PHE A 130 -6.96 -21.18 18.65
CA PHE A 130 -8.41 -21.30 18.49
C PHE A 130 -8.73 -21.96 17.15
N GLU A 131 -9.94 -22.47 17.02
CA GLU A 131 -10.50 -22.91 15.75
C GLU A 131 -11.58 -21.92 15.33
N GLY A 132 -11.51 -21.46 14.08
CA GLY A 132 -12.45 -20.50 13.51
C GLY A 132 -12.82 -20.80 12.07
N GLU A 133 -14.04 -20.45 11.69
CA GLU A 133 -14.49 -20.43 10.31
C GLU A 133 -13.81 -19.27 9.54
N ALA A 134 -13.91 -19.28 8.20
CA ALA A 134 -13.52 -18.12 7.41
C ALA A 134 -14.25 -16.86 7.89
N GLY A 135 -13.50 -15.79 8.16
CA GLY A 135 -14.08 -14.59 8.76
C GLY A 135 -13.05 -13.72 9.48
N GLU A 136 -13.55 -12.70 10.15
CA GLU A 136 -12.72 -11.71 10.83
C GLU A 136 -12.85 -11.83 12.35
N TYR A 137 -11.72 -11.89 13.05
CA TYR A 137 -11.62 -12.04 14.50
C TYR A 137 -10.69 -10.96 15.05
N THR A 138 -11.13 -10.22 16.04
CA THR A 138 -10.32 -9.19 16.69
C THR A 138 -10.02 -9.57 18.12
N PHE A 139 -8.74 -9.50 18.49
CA PHE A 139 -8.25 -9.81 19.83
C PHE A 139 -7.53 -8.60 20.42
N GLU A 140 -7.71 -8.38 21.71
CA GLU A 140 -6.87 -7.54 22.54
C GLU A 140 -5.93 -8.45 23.35
N LEU A 141 -4.65 -8.15 23.31
CA LEU A 141 -3.67 -8.70 24.24
C LEU A 141 -3.27 -7.61 25.22
N THR A 142 -3.42 -7.89 26.51
CA THR A 142 -2.85 -7.10 27.60
C THR A 142 -1.68 -7.87 28.20
N ILE A 143 -0.54 -7.24 28.34
CA ILE A 143 0.61 -7.74 29.10
C ILE A 143 0.78 -6.83 30.31
N SER A 144 0.92 -7.41 31.49
CA SER A 144 1.18 -6.70 32.74
C SER A 144 2.40 -7.27 33.42
N ASP A 145 3.17 -6.42 34.07
CA ASP A 145 4.26 -6.81 34.96
C ASP A 145 3.75 -7.08 36.38
N ASN A 146 4.65 -7.44 37.27
CA ASN A 146 4.39 -7.66 38.69
C ASN A 146 4.26 -6.39 39.52
N TYR A 147 4.51 -5.18 38.94
CA TYR A 147 4.30 -3.86 39.57
C TYR A 147 3.00 -3.19 39.13
N GLY A 148 2.29 -3.77 38.15
CA GLY A 148 1.00 -3.30 37.66
C GLY A 148 1.07 -2.35 36.46
N ALA A 149 2.25 -2.16 35.85
CA ALA A 149 2.34 -1.50 34.55
C ALA A 149 1.77 -2.42 33.45
N GLN A 150 1.19 -1.84 32.41
CA GLN A 150 0.48 -2.59 31.38
C GLN A 150 0.76 -2.05 29.99
N ALA A 151 0.94 -2.96 29.05
CA ALA A 151 0.94 -2.70 27.63
C ALA A 151 -0.23 -3.43 26.95
N LYS A 152 -0.88 -2.77 25.98
CA LYS A 152 -2.01 -3.34 25.25
C LYS A 152 -1.81 -3.24 23.74
N THR A 153 -2.24 -4.26 23.04
CA THR A 153 -2.32 -4.25 21.57
C THR A 153 -3.61 -4.90 21.09
N ILE A 154 -4.15 -4.39 19.97
CA ILE A 154 -5.30 -4.98 19.31
C ILE A 154 -4.87 -5.47 17.94
N LYS A 155 -5.19 -6.69 17.61
CA LYS A 155 -4.93 -7.29 16.31
C LYS A 155 -6.18 -7.94 15.75
N THR A 156 -6.39 -7.74 14.45
CA THR A 156 -7.46 -8.36 13.69
C THR A 156 -6.86 -9.43 12.78
N VAL A 157 -7.36 -10.65 12.91
CA VAL A 157 -7.02 -11.80 12.09
C VAL A 157 -8.17 -12.05 11.13
N VAL A 158 -7.88 -12.18 9.85
CA VAL A 158 -8.84 -12.55 8.81
C VAL A 158 -8.47 -13.93 8.32
N ILE A 159 -9.33 -14.91 8.56
CA ILE A 159 -9.22 -16.24 7.99
C ILE A 159 -9.89 -16.18 6.62
N GLU A 160 -9.08 -16.27 5.54
CA GLU A 160 -9.61 -16.27 4.19
C GLU A 160 -10.31 -17.62 3.93
N PRO A 161 -11.39 -17.62 3.11
CA PRO A 161 -12.03 -18.88 2.75
C PRO A 161 -11.07 -19.76 1.94
N GLU A 162 -11.27 -21.07 2.03
CA GLU A 162 -10.51 -22.04 1.25
C GLU A 162 -10.66 -21.76 -0.25
N PRO A 163 -9.54 -21.69 -1.01
CA PRO A 163 -9.60 -21.46 -2.44
C PRO A 163 -10.19 -22.66 -3.17
N ASN A 164 -11.17 -22.43 -4.04
CA ASN A 164 -11.77 -23.46 -4.87
C ASN A 164 -11.69 -23.05 -6.35
N ALA A 165 -11.00 -23.84 -7.16
CA ALA A 165 -10.90 -23.63 -8.60
C ALA A 165 -12.09 -24.30 -9.32
N VAL A 166 -12.65 -23.58 -10.31
CA VAL A 166 -13.69 -24.16 -11.15
C VAL A 166 -13.13 -25.30 -12.05
N PRO A 167 -13.87 -26.38 -12.25
CA PRO A 167 -13.45 -27.45 -13.17
C PRO A 167 -13.23 -26.96 -14.60
N VAL A 168 -12.21 -27.50 -15.26
CA VAL A 168 -11.94 -27.23 -16.67
C VAL A 168 -12.56 -28.35 -17.52
N ILE A 169 -13.37 -27.97 -18.51
CA ILE A 169 -13.96 -28.93 -19.46
C ILE A 169 -13.05 -29.03 -20.67
N ASP A 170 -12.51 -30.23 -20.90
CA ASP A 170 -11.81 -30.61 -22.16
C ASP A 170 -12.66 -31.66 -22.91
N MET A 171 -13.42 -31.20 -23.89
CA MET A 171 -14.28 -32.08 -24.70
C MET A 171 -13.71 -32.20 -26.10
N LYS A 172 -13.40 -33.44 -26.50
CA LYS A 172 -12.95 -33.77 -27.85
C LYS A 172 -14.07 -34.50 -28.63
N VAL A 173 -14.37 -33.96 -29.80
CA VAL A 173 -15.35 -34.58 -30.70
C VAL A 173 -14.60 -35.24 -31.85
N ARG A 174 -14.89 -36.51 -32.12
CA ARG A 174 -14.36 -37.27 -33.24
C ARG A 174 -15.46 -38.10 -33.91
N GLN A 175 -15.33 -38.31 -35.20
CA GLN A 175 -16.18 -39.28 -35.90
C GLN A 175 -15.74 -40.70 -35.51
N GLY A 176 -16.67 -41.51 -35.08
CA GLY A 176 -16.42 -42.91 -34.73
C GLY A 176 -17.70 -43.74 -34.79
N SER A 177 -17.59 -45.01 -35.08
CA SER A 177 -18.67 -45.99 -35.14
C SER A 177 -18.77 -46.88 -33.89
N GLU A 178 -17.94 -46.60 -32.87
CA GLU A 178 -17.89 -47.40 -31.64
C GLU A 178 -18.84 -46.81 -30.58
N LEU A 179 -20.11 -47.24 -30.69
CA LEU A 179 -21.02 -47.24 -29.57
C LEU A 179 -20.90 -48.61 -28.91
N ASN A 180 -20.08 -48.72 -27.87
CA ASN A 180 -20.04 -49.87 -26.98
C ASN A 180 -21.06 -49.70 -25.87
#